data_fa6d86f9e6e7aa90b3b071ae74effd80
#
_entry.id   fa6d86f9e6e7aa90b3b071ae74effd80
#
_cell.length_a   1.000
_cell.length_b   1.000
_cell.length_c   1.000
_cell.angle_alpha   90.00
_cell.angle_beta   90.00
_cell.angle_gamma   90.00
#
_symmetry.space_group_name_H-M   'P 1'
#
loop_
_entity.id
_entity.type
_entity.pdbx_description
1 polymer ?
#
loop_
_entity_poly.entity_id
_entity_poly.type
_entity_poly.pdbx_seq_one_letter_code
_entity_poly.pdbx_strand_id
1 'polypeptide(L)'
;MELRTLRYFVAVAEELHFGRAATRLHMSQPPLSRAIKQLEADVGALLFARSPTGVTLTSVGTVLLDEARALLDHADRVRVRVSAAAGVATITVGILGDGTDPGVSRLAAAYRRSHPGIDIRIRDTDLTDPTCGLRAGLVDIALTRAPFDETALTVRALRTDPVGVVLRADDPLARRNRLRLAELSDRRWFQFPQGTDPIWQSYWNGGRPREGPVVRAVQECLQAVLWNGTVGLAPLGHDLPAELAVVPLIDMAPSRVVAVWNEGDTNPLIRSFVEIATAAYRH
;
A
#
# COMPACT_ATOMS: atom_id res chain seq x y z
N MET A 1 0.56 23.40 -16.83
CA MET A 1 0.61 22.35 -15.76
C MET A 1 1.21 21.08 -16.35
N GLU A 2 2.33 20.57 -15.81
CA GLU A 2 3.06 19.40 -16.29
C GLU A 2 2.92 18.23 -15.34
N LEU A 3 2.91 16.98 -15.83
CA LEU A 3 2.83 15.76 -15.00
C LEU A 3 3.93 15.70 -13.95
N ARG A 4 5.14 16.17 -14.26
CA ARG A 4 6.26 16.25 -13.32
C ARG A 4 5.93 17.16 -12.14
N THR A 5 5.33 18.32 -12.40
CA THR A 5 4.93 19.28 -11.35
C THR A 5 3.79 18.71 -10.50
N LEU A 6 2.86 17.96 -11.10
CA LEU A 6 1.83 17.24 -10.34
C LEU A 6 2.42 16.19 -9.41
N ARG A 7 3.44 15.42 -9.84
CA ARG A 7 4.15 14.49 -8.94
C ARG A 7 4.80 15.20 -7.76
N TYR A 8 5.38 16.37 -7.99
CA TYR A 8 5.95 17.19 -6.92
C TYR A 8 4.89 17.67 -5.94
N PHE A 9 3.77 18.11 -6.45
CA PHE A 9 2.64 18.55 -5.64
C PHE A 9 2.09 17.40 -4.78
N VAL A 10 1.83 16.23 -5.36
CA VAL A 10 1.35 15.05 -4.64
C VAL A 10 2.33 14.64 -3.53
N ALA A 11 3.63 14.61 -3.80
CA ALA A 11 4.63 14.30 -2.78
C ALA A 11 4.62 15.29 -1.61
N VAL A 12 4.47 16.61 -1.87
CA VAL A 12 4.36 17.62 -0.80
C VAL A 12 3.04 17.47 -0.03
N ALA A 13 1.95 17.15 -0.73
CA ALA A 13 0.63 16.95 -0.14
C ALA A 13 0.57 15.72 0.80
N GLU A 14 1.29 14.67 0.46
CA GLU A 14 1.37 13.45 1.28
C GLU A 14 2.30 13.61 2.49
N GLU A 15 3.43 14.29 2.30
CA GLU A 15 4.40 14.52 3.37
C GLU A 15 4.02 15.67 4.31
N LEU A 16 3.19 16.62 3.85
CA LEU A 16 2.91 17.89 4.53
C LEU A 16 4.18 18.59 5.03
N HIS A 17 5.30 18.33 4.33
CA HIS A 17 6.61 18.86 4.68
C HIS A 17 7.53 18.92 3.46
N PHE A 18 7.89 20.11 3.01
CA PHE A 18 8.71 20.31 1.80
C PHE A 18 10.08 19.61 1.84
N GLY A 19 10.74 19.58 3.00
CA GLY A 19 12.03 18.90 3.16
C GLY A 19 11.91 17.39 2.97
N ARG A 20 10.96 16.73 3.63
CA ARG A 20 10.71 15.29 3.47
C ARG A 20 10.30 14.95 2.03
N ALA A 21 9.40 15.74 1.45
CA ALA A 21 9.00 15.55 0.05
C ALA A 21 10.20 15.68 -0.91
N ALA A 22 11.10 16.63 -0.68
CA ALA A 22 12.31 16.79 -1.49
C ALA A 22 13.24 15.58 -1.36
N THR A 23 13.45 15.06 -0.14
CA THR A 23 14.22 13.84 0.09
C THR A 23 13.60 12.64 -0.63
N ARG A 24 12.27 12.45 -0.53
CA ARG A 24 11.54 11.39 -1.24
C ARG A 24 11.66 11.48 -2.77
N LEU A 25 11.73 12.71 -3.29
CA LEU A 25 11.90 13.00 -4.72
C LEU A 25 13.37 13.02 -5.17
N HIS A 26 14.31 12.68 -4.30
CA HIS A 26 15.76 12.74 -4.56
C HIS A 26 16.22 14.08 -5.12
N MET A 27 15.72 15.17 -4.55
CA MET A 27 16.04 16.53 -4.96
C MET A 27 16.23 17.47 -3.76
N SER A 28 16.79 18.67 -3.98
CA SER A 28 16.85 19.71 -2.95
C SER A 28 15.51 20.45 -2.82
N GLN A 29 15.23 20.98 -1.63
CA GLN A 29 13.98 21.69 -1.33
C GLN A 29 13.76 22.98 -2.17
N PRO A 30 14.76 23.82 -2.53
CA PRO A 30 14.53 25.05 -3.26
C PRO A 30 13.88 24.88 -4.64
N PRO A 31 14.30 23.94 -5.52
CA PRO A 31 13.62 23.70 -6.80
C PRO A 31 12.20 23.15 -6.61
N LEU A 32 11.95 22.30 -5.61
CA LEU A 32 10.62 21.81 -5.28
C LEU A 32 9.69 22.97 -4.89
N SER A 33 10.15 23.83 -3.98
CA SER A 33 9.36 24.98 -3.55
C SER A 33 9.05 25.96 -4.69
N ARG A 34 9.98 26.16 -5.63
CA ARG A 34 9.74 26.97 -6.84
C ARG A 34 8.70 26.33 -7.76
N ALA A 35 8.79 25.02 -7.98
CA ALA A 35 7.83 24.31 -8.81
C ALA A 35 6.40 24.37 -8.25
N ILE A 36 6.25 24.26 -6.92
CA ILE A 36 4.94 24.39 -6.27
C ILE A 36 4.41 25.83 -6.37
N LYS A 37 5.24 26.84 -6.16
CA LYS A 37 4.82 28.24 -6.33
C LYS A 37 4.37 28.54 -7.77
N GLN A 38 5.08 27.99 -8.77
CA GLN A 38 4.68 28.11 -10.16
C GLN A 38 3.33 27.42 -10.41
N LEU A 39 3.10 26.25 -9.84
CA LEU A 39 1.83 25.55 -9.95
C LEU A 39 0.69 26.35 -9.32
N GLU A 40 0.90 26.94 -8.15
CA GLU A 40 -0.06 27.85 -7.48
C GLU A 40 -0.38 29.07 -8.36
N ALA A 41 0.63 29.63 -9.03
CA ALA A 41 0.42 30.73 -9.97
C ALA A 41 -0.36 30.29 -11.22
N ASP A 42 -0.06 29.10 -11.77
CA ASP A 42 -0.77 28.53 -12.93
C ASP A 42 -2.25 28.22 -12.62
N VAL A 43 -2.54 27.79 -11.39
CA VAL A 43 -3.90 27.48 -10.90
C VAL A 43 -4.63 28.75 -10.45
N GLY A 44 -3.90 29.79 -10.13
CA GLY A 44 -4.45 31.07 -9.62
C GLY A 44 -4.90 31.00 -8.16
N ALA A 45 -4.47 29.99 -7.39
CA ALA A 45 -4.83 29.83 -5.98
C ALA A 45 -3.70 29.14 -5.19
N LEU A 46 -3.65 29.40 -3.88
CA LEU A 46 -2.76 28.67 -2.99
C LEU A 46 -3.25 27.23 -2.81
N LEU A 47 -2.35 26.29 -2.92
CA LEU A 47 -2.61 24.86 -2.72
C LEU A 47 -2.26 24.43 -1.29
N PHE A 48 -1.32 25.14 -0.67
CA PHE A 48 -0.88 24.89 0.70
C PHE A 48 -1.03 26.14 1.57
N ALA A 49 -1.58 25.95 2.76
CA ALA A 49 -1.49 26.92 3.85
C ALA A 49 -0.22 26.60 4.66
N ARG A 50 0.59 27.64 4.89
CA ARG A 50 1.84 27.57 5.66
C ARG A 50 1.65 28.31 6.98
N SER A 51 1.93 27.63 8.07
CA SER A 51 1.87 28.20 9.41
C SER A 51 3.15 27.87 10.19
N PRO A 52 3.41 28.51 11.33
CA PRO A 52 4.52 28.14 12.21
C PRO A 52 4.47 26.68 12.69
N THR A 53 3.27 26.06 12.67
CA THR A 53 3.01 24.71 13.10
C THR A 53 3.13 23.68 11.96
N GLY A 54 3.32 24.12 10.71
CA GLY A 54 3.50 23.22 9.57
C GLY A 54 2.80 23.64 8.28
N VAL A 55 2.68 22.70 7.39
CA VAL A 55 2.05 22.83 6.07
C VAL A 55 0.77 21.99 6.05
N THR A 56 -0.33 22.58 5.55
CA THR A 56 -1.61 21.88 5.35
C THR A 56 -2.13 22.16 3.95
N LEU A 57 -2.97 21.28 3.41
CA LEU A 57 -3.68 21.54 2.16
C LEU A 57 -4.77 22.60 2.36
N THR A 58 -4.95 23.45 1.35
CA THR A 58 -6.16 24.26 1.23
C THR A 58 -7.31 23.42 0.64
N SER A 59 -8.54 23.95 0.63
CA SER A 59 -9.66 23.31 -0.07
C SER A 59 -9.36 23.10 -1.56
N VAL A 60 -8.73 24.08 -2.21
CA VAL A 60 -8.28 23.97 -3.61
C VAL A 60 -7.18 22.92 -3.76
N GLY A 61 -6.25 22.87 -2.79
CA GLY A 61 -5.21 21.83 -2.74
C GLY A 61 -5.77 20.43 -2.62
N THR A 62 -6.84 20.25 -1.82
CA THR A 62 -7.50 18.94 -1.69
C THR A 62 -8.12 18.50 -3.02
N VAL A 63 -8.87 19.38 -3.69
CA VAL A 63 -9.45 19.09 -5.00
C VAL A 63 -8.35 18.76 -6.02
N LEU A 64 -7.28 19.57 -6.07
CA LEU A 64 -6.18 19.30 -7.00
C LEU A 64 -5.46 17.98 -6.67
N LEU A 65 -5.39 17.56 -5.42
CA LEU A 65 -4.75 16.29 -5.05
C LEU A 65 -5.47 15.10 -5.66
N ASP A 66 -6.80 15.08 -5.58
CA ASP A 66 -7.62 14.01 -6.15
C ASP A 66 -7.51 13.98 -7.69
N GLU A 67 -7.62 15.14 -8.33
CA GLU A 67 -7.48 15.26 -9.79
C GLU A 67 -6.05 14.96 -10.27
N ALA A 68 -5.03 15.40 -9.52
CA ALA A 68 -3.64 15.13 -9.88
C ALA A 68 -3.32 13.62 -9.81
N ARG A 69 -3.83 12.92 -8.80
CA ARG A 69 -3.72 11.46 -8.70
C ARG A 69 -4.37 10.78 -9.91
N ALA A 70 -5.60 11.15 -10.24
CA ALA A 70 -6.32 10.60 -11.38
C ALA A 70 -5.59 10.83 -12.71
N LEU A 71 -5.02 12.03 -12.92
CA LEU A 71 -4.24 12.36 -14.12
C LEU A 71 -2.92 11.59 -14.20
N LEU A 72 -2.20 11.44 -13.10
CA LEU A 72 -0.96 10.67 -13.05
C LEU A 72 -1.23 9.19 -13.33
N ASP A 73 -2.27 8.64 -12.75
CA ASP A 73 -2.72 7.27 -13.01
C ASP A 73 -3.13 7.08 -14.47
N HIS A 74 -3.81 8.06 -15.06
CA HIS A 74 -4.15 8.00 -16.49
C HIS A 74 -2.90 8.01 -17.37
N ALA A 75 -1.91 8.85 -17.06
CA ALA A 75 -0.66 8.91 -17.80
C ALA A 75 0.12 7.58 -17.74
N ASP A 76 0.11 6.92 -16.58
CA ASP A 76 0.74 5.60 -16.41
C ASP A 76 -0.01 4.52 -17.19
N ARG A 77 -1.36 4.52 -17.23
CA ARG A 77 -2.16 3.65 -18.13
C ARG A 77 -1.82 3.85 -19.60
N VAL A 78 -1.71 5.09 -20.05
CA VAL A 78 -1.31 5.39 -21.44
C VAL A 78 0.06 4.81 -21.77
N ARG A 79 1.02 4.94 -20.84
CA ARG A 79 2.37 4.39 -21.03
C ARG A 79 2.36 2.86 -21.18
N VAL A 80 1.62 2.16 -20.31
CA VAL A 80 1.46 0.70 -20.38
C VAL A 80 0.89 0.29 -21.74
N ARG A 81 -0.20 0.93 -22.18
CA ARG A 81 -0.85 0.61 -23.46
C ARG A 81 0.07 0.88 -24.66
N VAL A 82 0.83 1.96 -24.64
CA VAL A 82 1.78 2.30 -25.71
C VAL A 82 2.93 1.28 -25.75
N SER A 83 3.47 0.88 -24.59
CA SER A 83 4.53 -0.15 -24.52
C SER A 83 4.04 -1.50 -25.05
N ALA A 84 2.81 -1.89 -24.70
CA ALA A 84 2.20 -3.11 -25.22
C ALA A 84 2.03 -3.06 -26.75
N ALA A 85 1.58 -1.93 -27.29
CA ALA A 85 1.45 -1.72 -28.74
C ALA A 85 2.80 -1.72 -29.47
N ALA A 86 3.89 -1.33 -28.80
CA ALA A 86 5.25 -1.35 -29.33
C ALA A 86 5.89 -2.77 -29.30
N GLY A 87 5.16 -3.79 -28.85
CA GLY A 87 5.65 -5.19 -28.79
C GLY A 87 6.67 -5.46 -27.69
N VAL A 88 6.91 -4.52 -26.78
CA VAL A 88 7.70 -4.76 -25.58
C VAL A 88 6.82 -5.52 -24.58
N ALA A 89 7.06 -6.82 -24.44
CA ALA A 89 6.34 -7.63 -23.48
C ALA A 89 6.66 -7.15 -22.07
N THR A 90 5.69 -6.52 -21.43
CA THR A 90 5.79 -5.94 -20.07
C THR A 90 4.70 -6.54 -19.20
N ILE A 91 5.01 -6.83 -17.95
CA ILE A 91 4.03 -7.11 -16.90
C ILE A 91 4.25 -6.16 -15.73
N THR A 92 3.17 -5.52 -15.28
CA THR A 92 3.20 -4.65 -14.10
C THR A 92 2.56 -5.38 -12.94
N VAL A 93 3.33 -5.57 -11.87
CA VAL A 93 2.92 -6.29 -10.66
C VAL A 93 2.73 -5.29 -9.53
N GLY A 94 1.52 -5.20 -9.00
CA GLY A 94 1.23 -4.48 -7.76
C GLY A 94 1.61 -5.32 -6.55
N ILE A 95 2.25 -4.72 -5.55
CA ILE A 95 2.59 -5.41 -4.31
C ILE A 95 2.07 -4.58 -3.14
N LEU A 96 1.32 -5.23 -2.24
CA LEU A 96 0.90 -4.64 -0.98
C LEU A 96 1.84 -5.08 0.14
N GLY A 97 2.45 -4.11 0.81
CA GLY A 97 3.29 -4.38 1.98
C GLY A 97 4.73 -3.91 1.78
N ASP A 98 5.60 -4.39 2.63
CA ASP A 98 7.02 -3.98 2.67
C ASP A 98 7.95 -4.81 1.77
N GLY A 99 7.38 -5.74 1.00
CA GLY A 99 8.16 -6.60 0.09
C GLY A 99 9.07 -7.62 0.79
N THR A 100 9.01 -7.75 2.11
CA THR A 100 9.88 -8.66 2.88
C THR A 100 9.42 -10.12 2.85
N ASP A 101 8.25 -10.42 2.28
CA ASP A 101 7.76 -11.80 2.16
C ASP A 101 8.72 -12.66 1.32
N PRO A 102 9.31 -13.73 1.89
CA PRO A 102 10.25 -14.61 1.17
C PRO A 102 9.64 -15.24 -0.10
N GLY A 103 8.31 -15.37 -0.17
CA GLY A 103 7.59 -15.85 -1.35
C GLY A 103 7.74 -14.91 -2.55
N VAL A 104 7.75 -13.59 -2.31
CA VAL A 104 7.98 -12.57 -3.36
C VAL A 104 9.35 -12.75 -4.00
N SER A 105 10.40 -12.91 -3.20
CA SER A 105 11.77 -13.08 -3.70
C SER A 105 11.91 -14.36 -4.53
N ARG A 106 11.34 -15.48 -4.06
CA ARG A 106 11.34 -16.76 -4.80
C ARG A 106 10.57 -16.64 -6.12
N LEU A 107 9.39 -16.03 -6.08
CA LEU A 107 8.57 -15.77 -7.27
C LEU A 107 9.33 -14.89 -8.28
N ALA A 108 9.90 -13.79 -7.85
CA ALA A 108 10.66 -12.88 -8.72
C ALA A 108 11.82 -13.61 -9.41
N ALA A 109 12.59 -14.42 -8.67
CA ALA A 109 13.67 -15.20 -9.22
C ALA A 109 13.17 -16.27 -10.24
N ALA A 110 12.08 -16.96 -9.92
CA ALA A 110 11.51 -17.98 -10.80
C ALA A 110 10.92 -17.36 -12.08
N TYR A 111 10.19 -16.25 -11.94
CA TYR A 111 9.55 -15.58 -13.08
C TYR A 111 10.59 -15.00 -14.05
N ARG A 112 11.66 -14.37 -13.55
CA ARG A 112 12.78 -13.89 -14.39
C ARG A 112 13.47 -15.00 -15.15
N ARG A 113 13.65 -16.19 -14.55
CA ARG A 113 14.24 -17.36 -15.26
C ARG A 113 13.33 -17.86 -16.38
N SER A 114 12.03 -17.88 -16.16
CA SER A 114 11.05 -18.36 -17.16
C SER A 114 10.80 -17.34 -18.27
N HIS A 115 11.05 -16.05 -18.03
CA HIS A 115 10.74 -14.96 -18.94
C HIS A 115 11.92 -13.95 -19.06
N PRO A 116 13.08 -14.35 -19.60
CA PRO A 116 14.30 -13.52 -19.59
C PRO A 116 14.20 -12.23 -20.44
N GLY A 117 13.21 -12.14 -21.34
CA GLY A 117 13.02 -10.98 -22.22
C GLY A 117 11.88 -10.05 -21.83
N ILE A 118 11.26 -10.27 -20.66
CA ILE A 118 10.11 -9.47 -20.23
C ILE A 118 10.55 -8.35 -19.28
N ASP A 119 10.05 -7.14 -19.53
CA ASP A 119 10.16 -6.02 -18.59
C ASP A 119 9.14 -6.19 -17.46
N ILE A 120 9.63 -6.38 -16.23
CA ILE A 120 8.78 -6.54 -15.02
C ILE A 120 8.80 -5.21 -14.27
N ARG A 121 7.65 -4.57 -14.18
CA ARG A 121 7.46 -3.34 -13.41
C ARG A 121 6.81 -3.66 -12.09
N ILE A 122 7.37 -3.15 -11.01
CA ILE A 122 6.80 -3.26 -9.67
C ILE A 122 6.18 -1.93 -9.29
N ARG A 123 4.93 -2.00 -8.81
CA ARG A 123 4.23 -0.88 -8.18
C ARG A 123 3.99 -1.23 -6.73
N ASP A 124 4.66 -0.52 -5.85
CA ASP A 124 4.38 -0.56 -4.42
C ASP A 124 3.15 0.30 -4.12
N THR A 125 2.28 -0.19 -3.25
CA THR A 125 1.02 0.49 -2.90
C THR A 125 0.84 0.55 -1.41
N ASP A 126 0.12 1.57 -0.98
CA ASP A 126 -0.23 1.75 0.42
C ASP A 126 -1.45 0.89 0.83
N LEU A 127 -1.77 0.88 2.12
CA LEU A 127 -2.85 0.09 2.69
C LEU A 127 -4.27 0.58 2.34
N THR A 128 -4.40 1.68 1.59
CA THR A 128 -5.70 2.24 1.21
C THR A 128 -6.35 1.47 0.08
N ASP A 129 -5.52 0.85 -0.79
CA ASP A 129 -6.00 0.06 -1.92
C ASP A 129 -5.44 -1.37 -1.88
N PRO A 130 -6.16 -2.32 -1.26
CA PRO A 130 -5.75 -3.72 -1.22
C PRO A 130 -5.73 -4.39 -2.60
N THR A 131 -6.27 -3.76 -3.65
CA THR A 131 -6.18 -4.26 -5.03
C THR A 131 -4.92 -3.79 -5.76
N CYS A 132 -4.07 -2.99 -5.10
CA CYS A 132 -2.77 -2.53 -5.61
C CYS A 132 -2.85 -1.75 -6.92
N GLY A 133 -3.93 -1.00 -7.15
CA GLY A 133 -4.15 -0.26 -8.39
C GLY A 133 -4.73 -1.11 -9.53
N LEU A 134 -5.08 -2.36 -9.29
CA LEU A 134 -5.66 -3.25 -10.30
C LEU A 134 -6.99 -2.71 -10.84
N ARG A 135 -7.90 -2.28 -9.96
CA ARG A 135 -9.18 -1.65 -10.34
C ARG A 135 -9.01 -0.36 -11.14
N ALA A 136 -7.94 0.35 -10.88
CA ALA A 136 -7.57 1.56 -11.61
C ALA A 136 -6.84 1.27 -12.94
N GLY A 137 -6.55 0.01 -13.27
CA GLY A 137 -5.82 -0.39 -14.47
C GLY A 137 -4.35 0.05 -14.45
N LEU A 138 -3.75 0.16 -13.28
CA LEU A 138 -2.36 0.60 -13.07
C LEU A 138 -1.39 -0.57 -13.04
N VAL A 139 -1.90 -1.78 -12.79
CA VAL A 139 -1.15 -3.02 -12.76
C VAL A 139 -1.92 -4.11 -13.51
N ASP A 140 -1.21 -5.12 -13.97
CA ASP A 140 -1.79 -6.27 -14.66
C ASP A 140 -2.19 -7.37 -13.67
N ILE A 141 -1.43 -7.48 -12.59
CA ILE A 141 -1.65 -8.46 -11.52
C ILE A 141 -1.21 -7.88 -10.18
N ALA A 142 -1.89 -8.24 -9.12
CA ALA A 142 -1.53 -7.83 -7.75
C ALA A 142 -1.15 -9.04 -6.89
N LEU A 143 -0.11 -8.87 -6.07
CA LEU A 143 0.19 -9.72 -4.92
C LEU A 143 -0.24 -8.96 -3.67
N THR A 144 -1.26 -9.45 -3.00
CA THR A 144 -1.90 -8.74 -1.89
C THR A 144 -2.42 -9.72 -0.84
N ARG A 145 -3.18 -9.21 0.11
CA ARG A 145 -3.84 -10.01 1.14
C ARG A 145 -5.35 -9.87 1.08
N ALA A 146 -6.06 -10.96 1.23
CA ALA A 146 -7.50 -10.97 1.45
C ALA A 146 -7.81 -11.08 2.97
N PRO A 147 -9.02 -10.61 3.41
CA PRO A 147 -10.18 -10.29 2.58
C PRO A 147 -10.24 -8.83 2.13
N PHE A 148 -10.83 -8.57 1.00
CA PHE A 148 -11.24 -7.28 0.44
C PHE A 148 -12.42 -7.51 -0.52
N ASP A 149 -12.98 -6.48 -1.14
CA ASP A 149 -14.01 -6.64 -2.17
C ASP A 149 -13.40 -7.29 -3.43
N GLU A 150 -13.82 -8.52 -3.74
CA GLU A 150 -13.32 -9.31 -4.87
C GLU A 150 -14.18 -9.13 -6.16
N THR A 151 -15.15 -8.20 -6.19
CA THR A 151 -16.05 -7.99 -7.34
C THR A 151 -15.26 -7.67 -8.61
N ALA A 152 -15.58 -8.36 -9.72
CA ALA A 152 -14.93 -8.27 -11.03
C ALA A 152 -13.43 -8.63 -11.03
N LEU A 153 -12.97 -9.35 -10.02
CA LEU A 153 -11.59 -9.83 -9.88
C LEU A 153 -11.54 -11.35 -9.80
N THR A 154 -10.50 -11.92 -10.38
CA THR A 154 -10.14 -13.32 -10.16
C THR A 154 -9.05 -13.40 -9.10
N VAL A 155 -9.30 -14.22 -8.08
CA VAL A 155 -8.43 -14.33 -6.89
C VAL A 155 -7.88 -15.75 -6.76
N ARG A 156 -6.58 -15.87 -6.67
CA ARG A 156 -5.87 -17.15 -6.42
C ARG A 156 -5.18 -17.11 -5.08
N ALA A 157 -5.65 -17.91 -4.13
CA ALA A 157 -4.97 -18.06 -2.85
C ALA A 157 -3.60 -18.77 -3.04
N LEU A 158 -2.56 -18.16 -2.45
CA LEU A 158 -1.18 -18.65 -2.49
C LEU A 158 -0.77 -19.24 -1.15
N ARG A 159 -1.09 -18.55 -0.05
CA ARG A 159 -0.79 -18.95 1.33
C ARG A 159 -1.85 -18.42 2.29
N THR A 160 -2.02 -19.12 3.38
CA THR A 160 -2.92 -18.72 4.49
C THR A 160 -2.09 -18.52 5.74
N ASP A 161 -2.19 -17.34 6.34
CA ASP A 161 -1.43 -16.97 7.52
C ASP A 161 -2.39 -16.69 8.69
N PRO A 162 -2.19 -17.32 9.86
CA PRO A 162 -2.87 -16.91 11.08
C PRO A 162 -2.57 -15.43 11.38
N VAL A 163 -3.45 -14.80 12.14
CA VAL A 163 -3.34 -13.37 12.48
C VAL A 163 -3.11 -13.21 13.98
N GLY A 164 -2.29 -12.23 14.33
CA GLY A 164 -2.05 -11.83 15.69
C GLY A 164 -2.19 -10.33 15.89
N VAL A 165 -2.17 -9.91 17.13
CA VAL A 165 -2.08 -8.50 17.50
C VAL A 165 -0.61 -8.12 17.68
N VAL A 166 -0.21 -7.00 17.09
CA VAL A 166 1.11 -6.38 17.27
C VAL A 166 1.02 -5.44 18.48
N LEU A 167 1.93 -5.63 19.40
CA LEU A 167 2.05 -4.92 20.67
C LEU A 167 3.52 -4.49 20.85
N ARG A 168 3.76 -3.54 21.74
CA ARG A 168 5.13 -3.30 22.23
C ARG A 168 5.60 -4.53 23.02
N ALA A 169 6.87 -4.86 22.93
CA ALA A 169 7.44 -6.01 23.63
C ALA A 169 7.38 -5.88 25.16
N ASP A 170 7.30 -4.64 25.68
CA ASP A 170 7.14 -4.35 27.11
C ASP A 170 5.67 -4.38 27.58
N ASP A 171 4.70 -4.54 26.68
CA ASP A 171 3.29 -4.67 27.05
C ASP A 171 3.04 -5.99 27.81
N PRO A 172 2.28 -5.98 28.92
CA PRO A 172 1.96 -7.20 29.66
C PRO A 172 1.32 -8.31 28.83
N LEU A 173 0.52 -7.95 27.81
CA LEU A 173 -0.11 -8.91 26.90
C LEU A 173 0.90 -9.55 25.92
N ALA A 174 2.04 -8.95 25.68
CA ALA A 174 3.08 -9.51 24.81
C ALA A 174 3.67 -10.83 25.33
N ARG A 175 3.50 -11.11 26.61
CA ARG A 175 3.95 -12.36 27.25
C ARG A 175 2.95 -13.51 27.16
N ARG A 176 1.77 -13.24 26.59
CA ARG A 176 0.72 -14.25 26.43
C ARG A 176 0.99 -15.09 25.17
N ASN A 177 0.70 -16.39 25.26
CA ASN A 177 0.85 -17.30 24.11
C ASN A 177 -0.27 -17.13 23.07
N ARG A 178 -1.41 -16.55 23.46
CA ARG A 178 -2.60 -16.31 22.63
C ARG A 178 -3.53 -15.31 23.30
N LEU A 179 -4.32 -14.61 22.50
CA LEU A 179 -5.33 -13.65 22.94
C LEU A 179 -6.63 -13.84 22.17
N ARG A 180 -7.69 -13.18 22.63
CA ARG A 180 -8.95 -12.96 21.91
C ARG A 180 -9.13 -11.47 21.64
N LEU A 181 -9.87 -11.12 20.58
CA LEU A 181 -10.16 -9.72 20.25
C LEU A 181 -10.83 -8.96 21.39
N ALA A 182 -11.67 -9.63 22.17
CA ALA A 182 -12.34 -9.02 23.34
C ALA A 182 -11.35 -8.52 24.39
N GLU A 183 -10.18 -9.13 24.54
CA GLU A 183 -9.13 -8.70 25.47
C GLU A 183 -8.42 -7.41 25.04
N LEU A 184 -8.70 -6.93 23.83
CA LEU A 184 -8.15 -5.69 23.25
C LEU A 184 -9.19 -4.55 23.21
N SER A 185 -10.36 -4.71 23.87
CA SER A 185 -11.46 -3.73 23.83
C SER A 185 -11.05 -2.35 24.30
N ASP A 186 -10.21 -2.27 25.35
CA ASP A 186 -9.79 -1.02 26.00
C ASP A 186 -8.48 -0.45 25.39
N ARG A 187 -7.96 -1.09 24.35
CA ARG A 187 -6.72 -0.65 23.70
C ARG A 187 -6.98 0.42 22.67
N ARG A 188 -6.03 1.36 22.53
CA ARG A 188 -6.01 2.31 21.42
C ARG A 188 -5.54 1.59 20.16
N TRP A 189 -6.21 1.88 19.04
CA TRP A 189 -5.88 1.34 17.73
C TRP A 189 -5.38 2.46 16.83
N PHE A 190 -4.71 2.13 15.74
CA PHE A 190 -4.63 3.02 14.59
C PHE A 190 -5.84 2.80 13.66
N GLN A 191 -6.05 3.70 12.73
CA GLN A 191 -7.12 3.59 11.74
C GLN A 191 -6.59 3.78 10.33
N PHE A 192 -7.31 3.22 9.37
CA PHE A 192 -7.02 3.44 7.95
C PHE A 192 -7.66 4.74 7.45
N PRO A 193 -7.15 5.33 6.34
CA PRO A 193 -7.75 6.52 5.74
C PRO A 193 -9.19 6.31 5.32
N GLN A 194 -9.92 7.42 5.22
CA GLN A 194 -11.26 7.40 4.63
C GLN A 194 -11.17 6.94 3.16
N GLY A 195 -12.13 6.12 2.73
CA GLY A 195 -12.16 5.55 1.37
C GLY A 195 -11.37 4.25 1.21
N THR A 196 -10.71 3.74 2.25
CA THR A 196 -10.16 2.38 2.26
C THR A 196 -11.27 1.35 2.06
N ASP A 197 -11.00 0.25 1.34
CA ASP A 197 -11.93 -0.86 1.14
C ASP A 197 -12.61 -1.27 2.45
N PRO A 198 -13.97 -1.28 2.53
CA PRO A 198 -14.67 -1.51 3.79
C PRO A 198 -14.47 -2.92 4.37
N ILE A 199 -14.31 -3.94 3.52
CA ILE A 199 -14.08 -5.33 3.95
C ILE A 199 -12.68 -5.44 4.54
N TRP A 200 -11.68 -4.85 3.85
CA TRP A 200 -10.32 -4.75 4.32
C TRP A 200 -10.22 -4.02 5.66
N GLN A 201 -10.81 -2.83 5.73
CA GLN A 201 -10.81 -2.02 6.94
C GLN A 201 -11.48 -2.75 8.11
N SER A 202 -12.66 -3.35 7.89
CA SER A 202 -13.36 -4.11 8.92
C SER A 202 -12.52 -5.25 9.45
N TYR A 203 -11.89 -6.02 8.56
CA TYR A 203 -11.07 -7.15 8.94
C TYR A 203 -9.87 -6.72 9.79
N TRP A 204 -9.06 -5.77 9.30
CA TRP A 204 -7.84 -5.34 9.98
C TRP A 204 -8.08 -4.46 11.22
N ASN A 205 -9.30 -3.94 11.38
CA ASN A 205 -9.76 -3.26 12.60
C ASN A 205 -10.45 -4.21 13.62
N GLY A 206 -10.44 -5.51 13.37
CA GLY A 206 -11.08 -6.49 14.24
C GLY A 206 -12.59 -6.37 14.30
N GLY A 207 -13.24 -6.04 13.17
CA GLY A 207 -14.69 -5.97 13.00
C GLY A 207 -15.37 -4.75 13.64
N ARG A 208 -14.62 -3.74 14.09
CA ARG A 208 -15.18 -2.55 14.75
C ARG A 208 -14.53 -1.27 14.24
N PRO A 209 -15.25 -0.14 14.15
CA PRO A 209 -14.66 1.17 13.98
C PRO A 209 -13.61 1.44 15.05
N ARG A 210 -12.50 2.08 14.67
CA ARG A 210 -11.41 2.43 15.58
C ARG A 210 -11.10 3.91 15.51
N GLU A 211 -10.65 4.46 16.62
CA GLU A 211 -10.17 5.84 16.72
C GLU A 211 -8.67 5.83 17.04
N GLY A 212 -7.91 6.68 16.36
CA GLY A 212 -6.47 6.78 16.57
C GLY A 212 -5.74 7.43 15.40
N PRO A 213 -4.40 7.35 15.38
CA PRO A 213 -3.62 7.88 14.27
C PRO A 213 -3.97 7.16 12.96
N VAL A 214 -4.08 7.95 11.87
CA VAL A 214 -4.31 7.40 10.53
C VAL A 214 -3.00 6.88 9.99
N VAL A 215 -3.00 5.64 9.49
CA VAL A 215 -1.84 4.96 8.89
C VAL A 215 -2.13 4.55 7.46
N ARG A 216 -1.14 4.69 6.58
CA ARG A 216 -1.26 4.37 5.14
C ARG A 216 -0.33 3.25 4.68
N ALA A 217 0.74 3.02 5.42
CA ALA A 217 1.76 2.03 5.09
C ALA A 217 2.05 1.11 6.28
N VAL A 218 2.54 -0.10 6.00
CA VAL A 218 2.94 -1.07 7.04
C VAL A 218 3.94 -0.44 8.02
N GLN A 219 4.90 0.33 7.51
CA GLN A 219 5.89 1.00 8.35
C GLN A 219 5.24 2.01 9.31
N GLU A 220 4.22 2.74 8.87
CA GLU A 220 3.47 3.67 9.74
C GLU A 220 2.68 2.91 10.82
N CYS A 221 2.15 1.71 10.50
CA CYS A 221 1.52 0.85 11.50
C CYS A 221 2.50 0.49 12.62
N LEU A 222 3.71 0.05 12.27
CA LEU A 222 4.76 -0.29 13.24
C LEU A 222 5.15 0.92 14.09
N GLN A 223 5.32 2.08 13.47
CA GLN A 223 5.64 3.32 14.18
C GLN A 223 4.49 3.75 15.11
N ALA A 224 3.22 3.59 14.70
CA ALA A 224 2.09 3.90 15.55
C ALA A 224 2.06 3.02 16.81
N VAL A 225 2.42 1.74 16.70
CA VAL A 225 2.53 0.84 17.85
C VAL A 225 3.70 1.27 18.75
N LEU A 226 4.88 1.51 18.18
CA LEU A 226 6.09 1.86 18.93
C LEU A 226 5.92 3.18 19.70
N TRP A 227 5.49 4.24 19.03
CA TRP A 227 5.48 5.60 19.60
C TRP A 227 4.20 5.94 20.36
N ASN A 228 3.06 5.45 19.90
CA ASN A 228 1.77 5.83 20.49
C ASN A 228 1.15 4.74 21.39
N GLY A 229 1.79 3.57 21.49
CA GLY A 229 1.24 2.43 22.22
C GLY A 229 -0.10 1.97 21.68
N THR A 230 -0.36 2.20 20.39
CA THR A 230 -1.54 1.63 19.73
C THR A 230 -1.34 0.14 19.51
N VAL A 231 -2.41 -0.56 19.16
CA VAL A 231 -2.35 -1.94 18.72
C VAL A 231 -2.86 -2.04 17.29
N GLY A 232 -2.44 -3.08 16.57
CA GLY A 232 -2.92 -3.38 15.23
C GLY A 232 -2.79 -4.87 14.94
N LEU A 233 -3.42 -5.32 13.87
CA LEU A 233 -3.36 -6.71 13.46
C LEU A 233 -2.29 -6.91 12.39
N ALA A 234 -1.59 -8.04 12.45
CA ALA A 234 -0.64 -8.48 11.44
C ALA A 234 -0.72 -10.00 11.24
N PRO A 235 -0.33 -10.50 10.06
CA PRO A 235 -0.13 -11.94 9.88
C PRO A 235 1.03 -12.42 10.75
N LEU A 236 0.92 -13.63 11.28
CA LEU A 236 2.03 -14.27 11.98
C LEU A 236 3.16 -14.61 11.00
N GLY A 237 4.40 -14.58 11.50
CA GLY A 237 5.59 -14.87 10.69
C GLY A 237 6.15 -13.65 9.94
N HIS A 238 5.66 -12.44 10.24
CA HIS A 238 6.31 -11.20 9.84
C HIS A 238 7.52 -10.93 10.74
N ASP A 239 8.65 -10.57 10.14
CA ASP A 239 9.81 -10.10 10.89
C ASP A 239 9.51 -8.72 11.47
N LEU A 240 9.46 -8.65 12.80
CA LEU A 240 9.22 -7.40 13.53
C LEU A 240 10.51 -6.92 14.21
N PRO A 241 10.65 -5.60 14.40
CA PRO A 241 11.67 -5.06 15.31
C PRO A 241 11.59 -5.69 16.71
N ALA A 242 12.73 -5.82 17.40
CA ALA A 242 12.82 -6.46 18.71
C ALA A 242 11.96 -5.80 19.79
N GLU A 243 11.61 -4.53 19.60
CA GLU A 243 10.74 -3.75 20.47
C GLU A 243 9.25 -4.04 20.30
N LEU A 244 8.90 -4.85 19.31
CA LEU A 244 7.54 -5.28 19.04
C LEU A 244 7.39 -6.79 19.23
N ALA A 245 6.18 -7.20 19.56
CA ALA A 245 5.79 -8.60 19.64
C ALA A 245 4.48 -8.81 18.90
N VAL A 246 4.29 -9.98 18.31
CA VAL A 246 3.02 -10.41 17.76
C VAL A 246 2.47 -11.56 18.59
N VAL A 247 1.24 -11.42 19.10
CA VAL A 247 0.57 -12.46 19.88
C VAL A 247 -0.61 -13.01 19.08
N PRO A 248 -0.68 -14.33 18.87
CA PRO A 248 -1.74 -14.95 18.06
C PRO A 248 -3.14 -14.66 18.61
N LEU A 249 -4.09 -14.37 17.70
CA LEU A 249 -5.52 -14.24 17.99
C LEU A 249 -6.23 -15.55 17.60
N ILE A 250 -6.95 -16.15 18.55
CA ILE A 250 -7.61 -17.46 18.36
C ILE A 250 -9.02 -17.35 17.77
N ASP A 251 -9.58 -16.16 17.73
CA ASP A 251 -10.95 -15.85 17.27
C ASP A 251 -10.96 -14.96 16.00
N MET A 252 -9.79 -14.80 15.37
CA MET A 252 -9.67 -14.16 14.05
C MET A 252 -9.55 -15.23 12.96
N ALA A 253 -10.31 -15.05 11.89
CA ALA A 253 -10.08 -15.81 10.66
C ALA A 253 -8.69 -15.50 10.08
N PRO A 254 -7.96 -16.49 9.55
CA PRO A 254 -6.64 -16.25 8.97
C PRO A 254 -6.74 -15.37 7.71
N SER A 255 -5.72 -14.55 7.47
CA SER A 255 -5.56 -13.80 6.22
C SER A 255 -4.96 -14.68 5.13
N ARG A 256 -5.22 -14.33 3.87
CA ARG A 256 -4.67 -15.07 2.72
C ARG A 256 -3.77 -14.17 1.90
N VAL A 257 -2.56 -14.62 1.59
CA VAL A 257 -1.76 -14.05 0.50
C VAL A 257 -2.38 -14.52 -0.81
N VAL A 258 -2.66 -13.60 -1.71
CA VAL A 258 -3.37 -13.89 -2.96
C VAL A 258 -2.69 -13.21 -4.16
N ALA A 259 -2.74 -13.88 -5.31
CA ALA A 259 -2.55 -13.25 -6.61
C ALA A 259 -3.92 -12.88 -7.17
N VAL A 260 -4.05 -11.64 -7.67
CA VAL A 260 -5.33 -11.08 -8.11
C VAL A 260 -5.16 -10.39 -9.46
N TRP A 261 -6.11 -10.60 -10.36
CA TRP A 261 -6.15 -9.94 -11.68
C TRP A 261 -7.59 -9.70 -12.10
N ASN A 262 -7.81 -8.87 -13.13
CA ASN A 262 -9.15 -8.56 -13.60
C ASN A 262 -9.83 -9.81 -14.20
N GLU A 263 -11.09 -10.01 -13.89
CA GLU A 263 -11.91 -11.06 -14.46
C GLU A 263 -11.94 -10.93 -15.99
N GLY A 264 -11.77 -12.06 -16.70
CA GLY A 264 -11.73 -12.09 -18.16
C GLY A 264 -10.40 -11.67 -18.79
N ASP A 265 -9.37 -11.29 -18.03
CA ASP A 265 -8.05 -11.04 -18.60
C ASP A 265 -7.41 -12.31 -19.14
N THR A 266 -7.04 -12.28 -20.42
CA THR A 266 -6.49 -13.42 -21.16
C THR A 266 -4.98 -13.32 -21.37
N ASN A 267 -4.29 -12.33 -20.77
CA ASN A 267 -2.86 -12.13 -20.94
C ASN A 267 -2.08 -13.39 -20.48
N PRO A 268 -1.30 -14.03 -21.37
CA PRO A 268 -0.56 -15.24 -21.04
C PRO A 268 0.52 -15.01 -19.97
N LEU A 269 1.02 -13.79 -19.82
CA LEU A 269 1.99 -13.46 -18.77
C LEU A 269 1.37 -13.52 -17.39
N ILE A 270 0.12 -13.08 -17.23
CA ILE A 270 -0.63 -13.20 -15.96
C ILE A 270 -0.81 -14.67 -15.61
N ARG A 271 -1.25 -15.50 -16.58
CA ARG A 271 -1.44 -16.93 -16.33
C ARG A 271 -0.15 -17.60 -15.86
N SER A 272 0.96 -17.37 -16.58
CA SER A 272 2.27 -17.89 -16.19
C SER A 272 2.72 -17.36 -14.82
N PHE A 273 2.47 -16.09 -14.53
CA PHE A 273 2.77 -15.50 -13.22
C PHE A 273 2.04 -16.22 -12.09
N VAL A 274 0.75 -16.48 -12.24
CA VAL A 274 -0.08 -17.19 -11.25
C VAL A 274 0.42 -18.62 -11.01
N GLU A 275 0.80 -19.33 -12.07
CA GLU A 275 1.36 -20.70 -11.97
C GLU A 275 2.68 -20.70 -11.18
N ILE A 276 3.59 -19.80 -11.53
CA ILE A 276 4.89 -19.66 -10.86
C ILE A 276 4.70 -19.19 -9.41
N ALA A 277 3.80 -18.24 -9.16
CA ALA A 277 3.47 -17.79 -7.82
C ALA A 277 2.92 -18.93 -6.96
N THR A 278 1.99 -19.72 -7.51
CA THR A 278 1.43 -20.88 -6.81
C THR A 278 2.52 -21.88 -6.41
N ALA A 279 3.52 -22.11 -7.26
CA ALA A 279 4.66 -22.97 -6.95
C ALA A 279 5.59 -22.34 -5.90
N ALA A 280 5.90 -21.06 -6.01
CA ALA A 280 6.82 -20.34 -5.11
C ALA A 280 6.31 -20.21 -3.67
N TYR A 281 5.00 -20.22 -3.48
CA TYR A 281 4.37 -20.12 -2.15
C TYR A 281 4.01 -21.47 -1.51
N ARG A 282 4.25 -22.60 -2.18
CA ARG A 282 4.05 -23.95 -1.61
C ARG A 282 5.18 -24.42 -0.69
N HIS A 283 6.29 -23.73 -0.67
CA HIS A 283 7.50 -23.99 0.10
C HIS A 283 7.78 -22.81 1.05
#